data_d299f1a3944271292a256ed82a875608
#
_entry.id   d299f1a3944271292a256ed82a875608
#
_cell.length_a   1.000
_cell.length_b   1.000
_cell.length_c   1.000
_cell.angle_alpha   90.00
_cell.angle_beta   90.00
_cell.angle_gamma   90.00
#
_symmetry.space_group_name_H-M   'P 1'
#
loop_
_entity.id
_entity.type
_entity.pdbx_description
1 polymer ?
#
loop_
_entity_poly.entity_id
_entity_poly.type
_entity_poly.pdbx_seq_one_letter_code
_entity_poly.pdbx_strand_id
1 'polypeptide(L)'
;MGGLIPLGDVSRRPARVPLVTVLIILVNVFVFVRELMGGEAFVTQWSAIPAQIFSGHGWITIFTAMFMHASWSHIIGNMIFLWAFGPEMEDTMGRARYLVFYLVGGIVAMLAQIAASPHSNVPNLGASGAIAAVMGGFLVTYPRDRIRSILVIFIFVKITFIPAALLIGFWFLTQLFSAGQVAHAQSGGVAYLAHVGGFIFGAVTARLFESTERRSVASSV
;
A
#
# COMPACT_ATOMS: atom_id res chain seq x y z
N MET A 1 17.04 18.08 0.35
CA MET A 1 16.03 17.14 -0.17
C MET A 1 14.68 17.57 0.35
N GLY A 2 13.63 17.55 -0.48
CA GLY A 2 12.26 17.83 -0.06
C GLY A 2 11.48 16.54 0.16
N GLY A 3 10.50 16.56 1.03
CA GLY A 3 9.61 15.43 1.31
C GLY A 3 8.18 15.87 1.47
N LEU A 4 7.24 14.98 1.13
CA LEU A 4 5.81 15.19 1.32
C LEU A 4 5.24 14.01 2.13
N ILE A 5 4.69 14.33 3.31
CA ILE A 5 4.18 13.34 4.26
C ILE A 5 2.67 13.54 4.38
N PRO A 6 1.82 12.63 3.88
CA PRO A 6 0.38 12.71 4.04
C PRO A 6 -0.02 12.42 5.49
N LEU A 7 -0.95 13.19 6.02
CA LEU A 7 -1.46 13.04 7.40
C LEU A 7 -2.91 12.55 7.44
N GLY A 8 -3.65 12.65 6.35
CA GLY A 8 -5.04 12.22 6.25
C GLY A 8 -5.92 13.19 5.47
N ASP A 9 -7.10 12.74 5.13
CA ASP A 9 -8.13 13.54 4.46
C ASP A 9 -8.72 14.59 5.43
N VAL A 10 -8.94 15.80 4.93
CA VAL A 10 -9.64 16.87 5.68
C VAL A 10 -11.00 17.19 5.09
N SER A 11 -11.31 16.68 3.92
CA SER A 11 -12.59 16.88 3.24
C SER A 11 -13.69 16.00 3.85
N ARG A 12 -13.28 14.87 4.44
CA ARG A 12 -14.16 13.89 5.06
C ARG A 12 -13.65 13.50 6.45
N ARG A 13 -14.58 13.06 7.28
CA ARG A 13 -14.25 12.36 8.53
C ARG A 13 -14.93 11.00 8.47
N PRO A 14 -14.20 9.90 8.69
CA PRO A 14 -14.81 8.59 8.83
C PRO A 14 -15.91 8.63 9.89
N ALA A 15 -17.08 8.08 9.59
CA ALA A 15 -18.19 8.02 10.53
C ALA A 15 -17.95 6.99 11.65
N ARG A 16 -17.06 6.04 11.38
CA ARG A 16 -16.76 4.92 12.30
C ARG A 16 -15.27 4.90 12.63
N VAL A 17 -14.95 4.39 13.83
CA VAL A 17 -13.54 4.12 14.21
C VAL A 17 -12.95 3.10 13.23
N PRO A 18 -11.77 3.38 12.62
CA PRO A 18 -11.14 2.55 11.61
C PRO A 18 -10.42 1.35 12.25
N LEU A 19 -11.19 0.41 12.79
CA LEU A 19 -10.66 -0.72 13.57
C LEU A 19 -9.79 -1.67 12.73
N VAL A 20 -10.14 -1.91 11.47
CA VAL A 20 -9.36 -2.80 10.59
C VAL A 20 -8.06 -2.13 10.20
N THR A 21 -8.07 -0.85 9.87
CA THR A 21 -6.85 -0.07 9.60
C THR A 21 -5.90 -0.12 10.79
N VAL A 22 -6.42 0.13 12.01
CA VAL A 22 -5.63 0.04 13.25
C VAL A 22 -5.10 -1.38 13.47
N LEU A 23 -5.94 -2.40 13.28
CA LEU A 23 -5.51 -3.80 13.43
C LEU A 23 -4.38 -4.16 12.44
N ILE A 24 -4.50 -3.75 11.18
CA ILE A 24 -3.45 -3.98 10.19
C ILE A 24 -2.15 -3.30 10.61
N ILE A 25 -2.20 -2.05 11.09
CA ILE A 25 -1.02 -1.34 11.62
C ILE A 25 -0.39 -2.13 12.76
N LEU A 26 -1.18 -2.58 13.75
CA LEU A 26 -0.68 -3.36 14.89
C LEU A 26 -0.05 -4.69 14.46
N VAL A 27 -0.64 -5.40 13.50
CA VAL A 27 -0.06 -6.63 12.94
C VAL A 27 1.28 -6.34 12.26
N ASN A 28 1.38 -5.28 11.45
CA ASN A 28 2.66 -4.89 10.83
C ASN A 28 3.74 -4.56 11.86
N VAL A 29 3.39 -3.80 12.90
CA VAL A 29 4.33 -3.48 14.00
C VAL A 29 4.77 -4.75 14.72
N PHE A 30 3.83 -5.66 15.05
CA PHE A 30 4.14 -6.93 15.68
C PHE A 30 5.09 -7.78 14.83
N VAL A 31 4.79 -7.94 13.53
CA VAL A 31 5.65 -8.71 12.61
C VAL A 31 7.03 -8.07 12.50
N PHE A 32 7.12 -6.74 12.42
CA PHE A 32 8.41 -6.04 12.37
C PHE A 32 9.26 -6.26 13.64
N VAL A 33 8.63 -6.27 14.81
CA VAL A 33 9.33 -6.63 16.05
C VAL A 33 9.85 -8.08 15.98
N ARG A 34 9.06 -9.02 15.44
CA ARG A 34 9.48 -10.40 15.22
C ARG A 34 10.64 -10.51 14.21
N GLU A 35 10.64 -9.68 13.17
CA GLU A 35 11.76 -9.56 12.22
C GLU A 35 13.05 -9.11 12.88
N LEU A 36 12.99 -8.05 13.72
CA LEU A 36 14.14 -7.55 14.45
C LEU A 36 14.73 -8.60 15.40
N MET A 37 13.88 -9.44 15.99
CA MET A 37 14.31 -10.51 16.90
C MET A 37 14.86 -11.73 16.14
N GLY A 38 14.30 -12.07 14.99
CA GLY A 38 14.63 -13.27 14.21
C GLY A 38 15.73 -13.05 13.16
N GLY A 39 16.05 -11.78 12.85
CA GLY A 39 17.11 -11.42 11.91
C GLY A 39 16.92 -11.99 10.50
N GLU A 40 18.03 -12.24 9.82
CA GLU A 40 18.03 -12.72 8.43
C GLU A 40 17.30 -14.07 8.24
N ALA A 41 17.37 -14.94 9.25
CA ALA A 41 16.67 -16.24 9.18
C ALA A 41 15.16 -16.07 9.08
N PHE A 42 14.60 -15.13 9.87
CA PHE A 42 13.18 -14.80 9.80
C PHE A 42 12.80 -14.19 8.42
N VAL A 43 13.62 -13.26 7.94
CA VAL A 43 13.39 -12.62 6.61
C VAL A 43 13.41 -13.67 5.51
N THR A 44 14.41 -14.55 5.48
CA THR A 44 14.53 -15.61 4.44
C THR A 44 13.36 -16.59 4.50
N GLN A 45 12.87 -16.91 5.69
CA GLN A 45 11.77 -17.86 5.87
C GLN A 45 10.42 -17.32 5.43
N TRP A 46 10.13 -16.03 5.67
CA TRP A 46 8.79 -15.47 5.55
C TRP A 46 8.60 -14.45 4.43
N SER A 47 9.70 -13.97 3.78
CA SER A 47 9.62 -13.09 2.62
C SER A 47 9.30 -13.86 1.33
N ALA A 48 8.69 -13.19 0.37
CA ALA A 48 8.36 -13.77 -0.92
C ALA A 48 9.58 -13.74 -1.86
N ILE A 49 10.15 -14.92 -2.13
CA ILE A 49 11.27 -15.07 -3.07
C ILE A 49 10.71 -15.58 -4.41
N PRO A 50 10.71 -14.78 -5.49
CA PRO A 50 10.07 -15.12 -6.75
C PRO A 50 10.52 -16.48 -7.31
N ALA A 51 11.82 -16.76 -7.34
CA ALA A 51 12.35 -18.03 -7.85
C ALA A 51 11.83 -19.25 -7.09
N GLN A 52 11.64 -19.16 -5.78
CA GLN A 52 11.07 -20.24 -4.98
C GLN A 52 9.58 -20.43 -5.29
N ILE A 53 8.82 -19.34 -5.36
CA ILE A 53 7.38 -19.39 -5.64
C ILE A 53 7.13 -19.94 -7.06
N PHE A 54 7.92 -19.49 -8.03
CA PHE A 54 7.83 -19.95 -9.42
C PHE A 54 8.17 -21.45 -9.55
N SER A 55 9.08 -21.97 -8.71
CA SER A 55 9.39 -23.42 -8.65
C SER A 55 8.38 -24.24 -7.83
N GLY A 56 7.29 -23.63 -7.37
CA GLY A 56 6.20 -24.31 -6.65
C GLY A 56 6.35 -24.35 -5.12
N HIS A 57 7.31 -23.61 -4.56
CA HIS A 57 7.58 -23.59 -3.12
C HIS A 57 7.23 -22.25 -2.49
N GLY A 58 6.92 -22.24 -1.19
CA GLY A 58 6.80 -21.02 -0.41
C GLY A 58 5.57 -20.15 -0.73
N TRP A 59 4.50 -20.68 -1.29
CA TRP A 59 3.30 -19.92 -1.64
C TRP A 59 2.70 -19.09 -0.49
N ILE A 60 2.83 -19.59 0.75
CA ILE A 60 2.36 -18.86 1.94
C ILE A 60 3.09 -17.52 2.11
N THR A 61 4.31 -17.40 1.60
CA THR A 61 5.11 -16.18 1.73
C THR A 61 4.54 -15.02 0.90
N ILE A 62 3.69 -15.28 -0.09
CA ILE A 62 2.94 -14.22 -0.78
C ILE A 62 2.09 -13.43 0.22
N PHE A 63 1.51 -14.13 1.20
CA PHE A 63 0.70 -13.53 2.25
C PHE A 63 1.54 -12.95 3.39
N THR A 64 2.50 -13.71 3.91
CA THR A 64 3.28 -13.28 5.08
C THR A 64 4.17 -12.07 4.79
N ALA A 65 4.76 -12.01 3.62
CA ALA A 65 5.60 -10.91 3.17
C ALA A 65 4.88 -9.55 3.14
N MET A 66 3.55 -9.55 3.01
CA MET A 66 2.73 -8.33 3.03
C MET A 66 2.75 -7.59 4.38
N PHE A 67 3.25 -8.21 5.45
CA PHE A 67 3.32 -7.63 6.79
C PHE A 67 4.74 -7.38 7.27
N MET A 68 5.73 -7.69 6.43
CA MET A 68 7.16 -7.55 6.74
C MET A 68 7.75 -6.23 6.26
N HIS A 69 8.87 -5.79 6.88
CA HIS A 69 9.48 -4.50 6.54
C HIS A 69 11.00 -4.51 6.70
N ALA A 70 11.73 -4.17 5.65
CA ALA A 70 13.20 -4.21 5.62
C ALA A 70 13.90 -3.16 6.51
N SER A 71 13.20 -2.14 6.99
CA SER A 71 13.80 -1.05 7.78
C SER A 71 12.76 -0.23 8.54
N TRP A 72 13.22 0.54 9.51
CA TRP A 72 12.38 1.50 10.24
C TRP A 72 11.70 2.53 9.32
N SER A 73 12.44 3.09 8.35
CA SER A 73 11.86 4.04 7.41
C SER A 73 10.79 3.39 6.52
N HIS A 74 10.96 2.11 6.19
CA HIS A 74 10.01 1.35 5.38
C HIS A 74 8.68 1.16 6.13
N ILE A 75 8.72 0.67 7.38
CA ILE A 75 7.48 0.49 8.15
C ILE A 75 6.82 1.83 8.48
N ILE A 76 7.58 2.84 8.92
CA ILE A 76 7.03 4.16 9.25
C ILE A 76 6.33 4.76 8.01
N GLY A 77 6.98 4.73 6.85
CA GLY A 77 6.40 5.21 5.61
C GLY A 77 5.08 4.49 5.28
N ASN A 78 5.08 3.17 5.31
CA ASN A 78 3.88 2.37 5.06
C ASN A 78 2.74 2.69 6.02
N MET A 79 3.02 2.78 7.33
CA MET A 79 1.98 3.07 8.32
C MET A 79 1.42 4.48 8.19
N ILE A 80 2.23 5.47 7.81
CA ILE A 80 1.78 6.83 7.50
C ILE A 80 0.81 6.82 6.32
N PHE A 81 1.15 6.15 5.21
CA PHE A 81 0.27 6.08 4.05
C PHE A 81 -1.00 5.28 4.32
N LEU A 82 -0.89 4.15 5.05
CA LEU A 82 -2.06 3.38 5.45
C LEU A 82 -3.00 4.20 6.34
N TRP A 83 -2.46 4.97 7.30
CA TRP A 83 -3.24 5.86 8.14
C TRP A 83 -3.87 7.01 7.37
N ALA A 84 -3.18 7.54 6.34
CA ALA A 84 -3.66 8.69 5.57
C ALA A 84 -4.83 8.36 4.64
N PHE A 85 -4.98 7.10 4.19
CA PHE A 85 -5.98 6.70 3.19
C PHE A 85 -6.89 5.55 3.64
N GLY A 86 -6.44 4.73 4.58
CA GLY A 86 -7.16 3.55 5.05
C GLY A 86 -8.49 3.83 5.72
N PRO A 87 -8.57 4.78 6.68
CA PRO A 87 -9.78 5.06 7.42
C PRO A 87 -10.99 5.39 6.55
N GLU A 88 -10.82 6.23 5.53
CA GLU A 88 -11.89 6.62 4.60
C GLU A 88 -12.32 5.45 3.71
N MET A 89 -11.37 4.62 3.27
CA MET A 89 -11.69 3.44 2.48
C MET A 89 -12.36 2.36 3.32
N GLU A 90 -11.96 2.18 4.59
CA GLU A 90 -12.65 1.30 5.54
C GLU A 90 -14.08 1.75 5.79
N ASP A 91 -14.31 3.05 5.98
CA ASP A 91 -15.65 3.61 6.18
C ASP A 91 -16.53 3.44 4.93
N THR A 92 -15.93 3.55 3.74
CA THR A 92 -16.59 3.43 2.45
C THR A 92 -17.03 1.99 2.14
N MET A 93 -16.14 1.04 2.38
CA MET A 93 -16.35 -0.37 2.04
C MET A 93 -17.05 -1.13 3.18
N GLY A 94 -16.89 -0.65 4.43
CA GLY A 94 -17.18 -1.39 5.65
C GLY A 94 -16.05 -2.37 5.97
N ARG A 95 -15.92 -2.72 7.26
CA ARG A 95 -14.78 -3.45 7.82
C ARG A 95 -14.40 -4.74 7.09
N ALA A 96 -15.38 -5.61 6.87
CA ALA A 96 -15.11 -6.92 6.27
C ALA A 96 -14.66 -6.80 4.81
N ARG A 97 -15.34 -5.97 4.01
CA ARG A 97 -14.97 -5.76 2.60
C ARG A 97 -13.64 -5.06 2.46
N TYR A 98 -13.34 -4.09 3.34
CA TYR A 98 -12.06 -3.40 3.36
C TYR A 98 -10.90 -4.35 3.69
N LEU A 99 -11.07 -5.25 4.68
CA LEU A 99 -10.07 -6.27 4.98
C LEU A 99 -9.80 -7.17 3.77
N VAL A 100 -10.86 -7.68 3.13
CA VAL A 100 -10.73 -8.51 1.93
C VAL A 100 -10.05 -7.73 0.79
N PHE A 101 -10.46 -6.48 0.56
CA PHE A 101 -9.86 -5.61 -0.45
C PHE A 101 -8.36 -5.39 -0.22
N TYR A 102 -7.96 -5.11 1.03
CA TYR A 102 -6.55 -4.94 1.41
C TYR A 102 -5.74 -6.20 1.14
N LEU A 103 -6.22 -7.36 1.61
CA LEU A 103 -5.52 -8.64 1.48
C LEU A 103 -5.42 -9.09 0.01
N VAL A 104 -6.52 -9.02 -0.73
CA VAL A 104 -6.51 -9.39 -2.16
C VAL A 104 -5.64 -8.43 -2.96
N GLY A 105 -5.73 -7.13 -2.69
CA GLY A 105 -4.89 -6.13 -3.33
C GLY A 105 -3.40 -6.38 -3.11
N GLY A 106 -3.00 -6.77 -1.90
CA GLY A 106 -1.62 -7.12 -1.59
C GLY A 106 -1.16 -8.42 -2.27
N ILE A 107 -2.01 -9.43 -2.33
CA ILE A 107 -1.72 -10.68 -3.06
C ILE A 107 -1.53 -10.38 -4.55
N VAL A 108 -2.44 -9.63 -5.18
CA VAL A 108 -2.33 -9.23 -6.59
C VAL A 108 -1.05 -8.43 -6.84
N ALA A 109 -0.71 -7.51 -5.96
CA ALA A 109 0.52 -6.74 -6.02
C ALA A 109 1.77 -7.64 -5.99
N MET A 110 1.81 -8.58 -5.06
CA MET A 110 2.94 -9.51 -4.95
C MET A 110 3.04 -10.42 -6.18
N LEU A 111 1.90 -10.93 -6.68
CA LEU A 111 1.89 -11.73 -7.90
C LEU A 111 2.36 -10.94 -9.12
N ALA A 112 2.01 -9.64 -9.24
CA ALA A 112 2.51 -8.78 -10.31
C ALA A 112 4.05 -8.64 -10.26
N GLN A 113 4.62 -8.50 -9.08
CA GLN A 113 6.08 -8.43 -8.90
C GLN A 113 6.76 -9.76 -9.24
N ILE A 114 6.20 -10.88 -8.78
CA ILE A 114 6.73 -12.22 -9.07
C ILE A 114 6.68 -12.50 -10.58
N ALA A 115 5.58 -12.19 -11.24
CA ALA A 115 5.42 -12.38 -12.68
C ALA A 115 6.42 -11.55 -13.51
N ALA A 116 6.80 -10.37 -13.01
CA ALA A 116 7.77 -9.50 -13.68
C ALA A 116 9.22 -9.96 -13.51
N SER A 117 9.53 -10.71 -12.45
CA SER A 117 10.89 -11.17 -12.14
C SER A 117 10.88 -12.60 -11.58
N PRO A 118 10.37 -13.60 -12.34
CA PRO A 118 10.08 -14.95 -11.82
C PRO A 118 11.33 -15.71 -11.35
N HIS A 119 12.49 -15.36 -11.84
CA HIS A 119 13.76 -16.02 -11.50
C HIS A 119 14.60 -15.23 -10.48
N SER A 120 14.06 -14.15 -9.91
CA SER A 120 14.76 -13.34 -8.91
C SER A 120 14.87 -14.09 -7.59
N ASN A 121 16.08 -14.10 -7.01
CA ASN A 121 16.32 -14.57 -5.65
C ASN A 121 16.24 -13.44 -4.60
N VAL A 122 15.89 -12.22 -5.00
CA VAL A 122 15.76 -11.09 -4.10
C VAL A 122 14.46 -11.24 -3.29
N PRO A 123 14.51 -11.22 -1.95
CA PRO A 123 13.33 -11.23 -1.11
C PRO A 123 12.44 -10.01 -1.36
N ASN A 124 11.16 -10.24 -1.62
CA ASN A 124 10.15 -9.20 -1.70
C ASN A 124 9.33 -9.20 -0.41
N LEU A 125 9.13 -8.01 0.16
CA LEU A 125 8.40 -7.82 1.42
C LEU A 125 7.90 -6.38 1.52
N GLY A 126 6.79 -6.19 2.22
CA GLY A 126 6.21 -4.87 2.49
C GLY A 126 4.70 -4.81 2.31
N ALA A 127 4.06 -4.01 3.15
CA ALA A 127 2.63 -3.70 3.05
C ALA A 127 2.28 -2.80 1.84
N SER A 128 3.29 -2.23 1.20
CA SER A 128 3.15 -1.15 0.22
C SER A 128 2.31 -1.51 -1.02
N GLY A 129 2.32 -2.77 -1.44
CA GLY A 129 1.46 -3.24 -2.53
C GLY A 129 -0.03 -3.19 -2.19
N ALA A 130 -0.41 -3.62 -0.98
CA ALA A 130 -1.77 -3.52 -0.47
C ALA A 130 -2.17 -2.05 -0.21
N ILE A 131 -1.24 -1.24 0.29
CA ILE A 131 -1.45 0.21 0.48
C ILE A 131 -1.64 0.90 -0.88
N ALA A 132 -0.89 0.49 -1.90
CA ALA A 132 -1.09 0.98 -3.26
C ALA A 132 -2.51 0.67 -3.79
N ALA A 133 -3.06 -0.52 -3.48
CA ALA A 133 -4.45 -0.83 -3.79
C ALA A 133 -5.42 0.11 -3.06
N VAL A 134 -5.20 0.39 -1.77
CA VAL A 134 -5.99 1.37 -1.02
C VAL A 134 -5.92 2.75 -1.65
N MET A 135 -4.74 3.21 -2.04
CA MET A 135 -4.54 4.51 -2.70
C MET A 135 -5.19 4.57 -4.09
N GLY A 136 -5.10 3.50 -4.88
CA GLY A 136 -5.78 3.39 -6.17
C GLY A 136 -7.29 3.47 -6.03
N GLY A 137 -7.84 2.76 -5.03
CA GLY A 137 -9.25 2.84 -4.65
C GLY A 137 -9.66 4.23 -4.18
N PHE A 138 -8.86 4.86 -3.33
CA PHE A 138 -9.11 6.22 -2.85
C PHE A 138 -9.16 7.22 -4.01
N LEU A 139 -8.21 7.12 -4.96
CA LEU A 139 -8.14 8.02 -6.10
C LEU A 139 -9.41 8.01 -6.95
N VAL A 140 -9.99 6.84 -7.22
CA VAL A 140 -11.21 6.75 -8.05
C VAL A 140 -12.49 7.07 -7.28
N THR A 141 -12.45 6.96 -5.95
CA THR A 141 -13.60 7.25 -5.07
C THR A 141 -13.63 8.71 -4.67
N TYR A 142 -12.47 9.30 -4.34
CA TYR A 142 -12.34 10.64 -3.76
C TYR A 142 -11.26 11.50 -4.42
N PRO A 143 -11.26 11.68 -5.76
CA PRO A 143 -10.17 12.34 -6.49
C PRO A 143 -9.99 13.83 -6.11
N ARG A 144 -11.08 14.47 -5.65
CA ARG A 144 -11.11 15.91 -5.34
C ARG A 144 -10.88 16.22 -3.86
N ASP A 145 -10.88 15.20 -3.00
CA ASP A 145 -10.67 15.39 -1.57
C ASP A 145 -9.26 15.91 -1.29
N ARG A 146 -9.11 16.67 -0.22
CA ARG A 146 -7.85 17.34 0.11
C ARG A 146 -7.13 16.59 1.21
N ILE A 147 -5.92 16.20 0.92
CA ILE A 147 -5.04 15.52 1.87
C ILE A 147 -4.18 16.56 2.58
N ARG A 148 -4.36 16.67 3.90
CA ARG A 148 -3.44 17.43 4.75
C ARG A 148 -2.09 16.75 4.73
N SER A 149 -1.06 17.50 4.39
CA SER A 149 0.29 16.97 4.23
C SER A 149 1.31 17.91 4.85
N ILE A 150 2.41 17.36 5.35
CA ILE A 150 3.60 18.13 5.72
C ILE A 150 4.50 18.17 4.50
N LEU A 151 4.75 19.39 4.01
CA LEU A 151 5.74 19.66 2.98
C LEU A 151 7.03 20.11 3.65
N VAL A 152 8.11 19.35 3.41
CA VAL A 152 9.46 19.68 3.87
C VAL A 152 10.28 20.11 2.66
N ILE A 153 10.82 21.33 2.67
CA ILE A 153 11.73 21.85 1.64
C ILE A 153 12.96 22.39 2.36
N PHE A 154 14.06 21.66 2.30
CA PHE A 154 15.29 21.92 3.07
C PHE A 154 14.99 22.00 4.57
N ILE A 155 15.04 23.20 5.16
CA ILE A 155 14.75 23.47 6.57
C ILE A 155 13.32 24.00 6.82
N PHE A 156 12.58 24.29 5.75
CA PHE A 156 11.22 24.81 5.87
C PHE A 156 10.22 23.66 5.95
N VAL A 157 9.37 23.71 6.97
CA VAL A 157 8.28 22.75 7.20
C VAL A 157 6.95 23.50 7.14
N LYS A 158 6.06 23.10 6.25
CA LYS A 158 4.76 23.75 6.05
C LYS A 158 3.65 22.69 5.96
N ILE A 159 2.54 22.94 6.66
CA ILE A 159 1.31 22.17 6.45
C ILE A 159 0.65 22.70 5.17
N THR A 160 0.29 21.78 4.28
CA THR A 160 -0.35 22.08 3.01
C THR A 160 -1.53 21.13 2.78
N PHE A 161 -2.43 21.50 1.87
CA PHE A 161 -3.62 20.74 1.52
C PHE A 161 -3.59 20.48 0.01
N ILE A 162 -3.36 19.22 -0.36
CA ILE A 162 -3.15 18.83 -1.76
C ILE A 162 -4.33 17.97 -2.21
N PRO A 163 -4.92 18.24 -3.37
CA PRO A 163 -5.92 17.34 -3.95
C PRO A 163 -5.39 15.91 -4.06
N ALA A 164 -6.19 14.93 -3.65
CA ALA A 164 -5.79 13.51 -3.66
C ALA A 164 -5.31 13.06 -5.05
N ALA A 165 -5.99 13.52 -6.11
CA ALA A 165 -5.59 13.22 -7.48
C ALA A 165 -4.16 13.66 -7.81
N LEU A 166 -3.73 14.82 -7.32
CA LEU A 166 -2.37 15.31 -7.57
C LEU A 166 -1.34 14.53 -6.72
N LEU A 167 -1.63 14.32 -5.43
CA LEU A 167 -0.71 13.64 -4.53
C LEU A 167 -0.52 12.17 -4.94
N ILE A 168 -1.62 11.45 -5.09
CA ILE A 168 -1.61 10.02 -5.43
C ILE A 168 -1.15 9.81 -6.88
N GLY A 169 -1.61 10.66 -7.80
CA GLY A 169 -1.21 10.59 -9.21
C GLY A 169 0.29 10.82 -9.37
N PHE A 170 0.86 11.83 -8.71
CA PHE A 170 2.31 12.06 -8.73
C PHE A 170 3.07 10.89 -8.12
N TRP A 171 2.63 10.37 -6.97
CA TRP A 171 3.24 9.19 -6.36
C TRP A 171 3.20 8.00 -7.33
N PHE A 172 2.08 7.73 -7.98
CA PHE A 172 1.95 6.63 -8.94
C PHE A 172 2.87 6.79 -10.16
N LEU A 173 2.95 8.01 -10.71
CA LEU A 173 3.88 8.30 -11.82
C LEU A 173 5.34 8.06 -11.42
N THR A 174 5.73 8.38 -10.18
CA THR A 174 7.08 8.03 -9.70
C THR A 174 7.31 6.53 -9.62
N GLN A 175 6.29 5.74 -9.27
CA GLN A 175 6.39 4.27 -9.27
C GLN A 175 6.57 3.72 -10.69
N LEU A 176 5.81 4.20 -11.67
CA LEU A 176 5.94 3.80 -13.07
C LEU A 176 7.33 4.13 -13.64
N PHE A 177 7.81 5.34 -13.38
CA PHE A 177 9.14 5.77 -13.83
C PHE A 177 10.22 4.90 -13.21
N SER A 178 10.15 4.65 -11.90
CA SER A 178 11.13 3.83 -11.19
C SER A 178 11.07 2.35 -11.61
N ALA A 179 9.88 1.81 -11.89
CA ALA A 179 9.74 0.46 -12.44
C ALA A 179 10.43 0.32 -13.79
N GLY A 180 10.31 1.33 -14.67
CA GLY A 180 11.00 1.35 -15.95
C GLY A 180 12.53 1.38 -15.82
N GLN A 181 13.05 2.10 -14.83
CA GLN A 181 14.51 2.16 -14.58
C GLN A 181 15.05 0.82 -14.06
N VAL A 182 14.35 0.16 -13.14
CA VAL A 182 14.80 -1.10 -12.52
C VAL A 182 14.67 -2.29 -13.49
N ALA A 183 13.79 -2.24 -14.48
CA ALA A 183 13.70 -3.27 -15.52
C ALA A 183 15.03 -3.47 -16.28
N HIS A 184 15.93 -2.48 -16.24
CA HIS A 184 17.24 -2.53 -16.84
C HIS A 184 18.40 -2.77 -15.85
N ALA A 185 18.11 -2.84 -14.54
CA ALA A 185 19.13 -3.02 -13.49
C ALA A 185 18.85 -4.30 -12.69
N GLN A 186 19.83 -5.21 -12.62
CA GLN A 186 19.76 -6.44 -11.80
C GLN A 186 20.01 -6.18 -10.31
N SER A 187 19.65 -5.01 -9.78
CA SER A 187 19.89 -4.66 -8.38
C SER A 187 18.61 -4.80 -7.56
N GLY A 188 18.72 -5.46 -6.42
CA GLY A 188 17.65 -5.49 -5.40
C GLY A 188 17.24 -4.07 -5.00
N GLY A 189 15.96 -3.81 -4.98
CA GLY A 189 15.38 -2.49 -4.71
C GLY A 189 13.91 -2.57 -4.36
N VAL A 190 13.23 -1.42 -4.39
CA VAL A 190 11.78 -1.34 -4.15
C VAL A 190 11.04 -2.15 -5.21
N ALA A 191 10.03 -2.91 -4.79
CA ALA A 191 9.17 -3.72 -5.65
C ALA A 191 8.15 -2.83 -6.39
N TYR A 192 8.62 -2.01 -7.32
CA TYR A 192 7.77 -1.01 -8.00
C TYR A 192 6.61 -1.60 -8.77
N LEU A 193 6.78 -2.80 -9.34
CA LEU A 193 5.69 -3.47 -10.07
C LEU A 193 4.62 -4.03 -9.13
N ALA A 194 4.97 -4.35 -7.87
CA ALA A 194 3.96 -4.61 -6.84
C ALA A 194 3.10 -3.36 -6.58
N HIS A 195 3.73 -2.16 -6.51
CA HIS A 195 2.99 -0.92 -6.34
C HIS A 195 2.05 -0.64 -7.51
N VAL A 196 2.54 -0.81 -8.74
CA VAL A 196 1.74 -0.61 -9.95
C VAL A 196 0.58 -1.61 -10.01
N GLY A 197 0.84 -2.90 -9.78
CA GLY A 197 -0.18 -3.95 -9.78
C GLY A 197 -1.25 -3.75 -8.72
N GLY A 198 -0.84 -3.45 -7.49
CA GLY A 198 -1.75 -3.13 -6.39
C GLY A 198 -2.61 -1.90 -6.69
N PHE A 199 -1.99 -0.83 -7.17
CA PHE A 199 -2.69 0.41 -7.51
C PHE A 199 -3.75 0.20 -8.59
N ILE A 200 -3.41 -0.48 -9.69
CA ILE A 200 -4.34 -0.79 -10.78
C ILE A 200 -5.49 -1.65 -10.25
N PHE A 201 -5.19 -2.71 -9.48
CA PHE A 201 -6.22 -3.51 -8.84
C PHE A 201 -7.18 -2.63 -8.04
N GLY A 202 -6.65 -1.76 -7.17
CA GLY A 202 -7.46 -0.87 -6.35
C GLY A 202 -8.32 0.07 -7.16
N ALA A 203 -7.75 0.73 -8.17
CA ALA A 203 -8.47 1.66 -9.03
C ALA A 203 -9.61 1.00 -9.83
N VAL A 204 -9.40 -0.23 -10.29
CA VAL A 204 -10.40 -0.94 -11.11
C VAL A 204 -11.51 -1.57 -10.25
N THR A 205 -11.17 -2.07 -9.04
CA THR A 205 -12.10 -2.89 -8.25
C THR A 205 -12.76 -2.19 -7.08
N ALA A 206 -12.26 -1.04 -6.63
CA ALA A 206 -12.73 -0.38 -5.41
C ALA A 206 -14.26 -0.21 -5.35
N ARG A 207 -14.87 0.20 -6.46
CA ARG A 207 -16.32 0.40 -6.54
C ARG A 207 -17.13 -0.89 -6.35
N LEU A 208 -16.54 -2.06 -6.60
CA LEU A 208 -17.19 -3.35 -6.33
C LEU A 208 -17.28 -3.64 -4.83
N PHE A 209 -16.35 -3.07 -4.06
CA PHE A 209 -16.26 -3.24 -2.61
C PHE A 209 -17.03 -2.19 -1.81
N GLU A 210 -17.51 -1.10 -2.43
CA GLU A 210 -18.31 -0.09 -1.75
C GLU A 210 -19.56 -0.69 -1.08
N SER A 211 -19.94 -0.17 0.09
CA SER A 211 -21.12 -0.61 0.81
C SER A 211 -22.41 -0.26 0.06
N THR A 212 -23.45 -1.08 0.21
CA THR A 212 -24.72 -0.90 -0.49
C THR A 212 -25.41 0.42 -0.10
N GLU A 213 -25.25 0.86 1.15
CA GLU A 213 -25.78 2.14 1.62
C GLU A 213 -25.20 3.35 0.85
N ARG A 214 -23.92 3.30 0.51
CA ARG A 214 -23.29 4.37 -0.28
C ARG A 214 -23.61 4.30 -1.78
N ARG A 215 -23.80 3.11 -2.33
CA ARG A 215 -24.22 2.95 -3.74
C ARG A 215 -25.60 3.58 -4.00
N SER A 216 -26.52 3.44 -3.04
CA SER A 216 -27.88 4.03 -3.16
C SER A 216 -27.86 5.56 -3.14
N VAL A 217 -27.00 6.19 -2.33
CA VAL A 217 -26.85 7.65 -2.30
C VAL A 217 -26.21 8.19 -3.57
N ALA A 218 -25.21 7.51 -4.13
CA ALA A 218 -24.55 7.93 -5.36
C ALA A 218 -25.43 7.76 -6.63
N SER A 219 -26.44 6.87 -6.61
CA SER A 219 -27.37 6.65 -7.70
C SER A 219 -28.59 7.58 -7.67
N SER A 220 -28.76 8.37 -6.60
CA SER A 220 -29.89 9.31 -6.41
C SER A 220 -29.52 10.77 -6.68
N VAL A 221 -28.29 11.05 -7.12
CA VAL A 221 -27.75 12.35 -7.51
C VAL A 221 -27.37 12.31 -9.00
#